data_1cd14ca1ddd502bfb8c373fda6f57682
#
_entry.id   1cd14ca1ddd502bfb8c373fda6f57682
#
_cell.length_a   1.000
_cell.length_b   1.000
_cell.length_c   1.000
_cell.angle_alpha   90.00
_cell.angle_beta   90.00
_cell.angle_gamma   90.00
#
_symmetry.space_group_name_H-M   'P 1'
#
loop_
_entity.id
_entity.type
_entity.pdbx_description
1 polymer ?
#
loop_
_entity_poly.entity_id
_entity_poly.type
_entity_poly.pdbx_seq_one_letter_code
_entity_poly.pdbx_strand_id
1 'polypeptide(L)'
;FLLVANRTIYSLYIVLFYTSAIFAQFTSVDVTLDDRLLRSEERQDVVNLSSDIKSFFINTSWDDNYSDLSITLYVQIIFEGVTEKGNESIYNCQALFSNGGDLRYFDKSVQFYYNSGSSLYYDPVLFEPLTGFLAYYGNLILAGEIDTYEFNGGNSSLEIARDIALRGSSSEYKKGWGFRTTLVDNLNRNSGLRKTRLAWYI
;
A
#
# COMPACT_ATOMS: atom_id res chain seq x y z
N PHE A 1 21.93 -6.96 -51.29
CA PHE A 1 20.57 -6.88 -50.73
C PHE A 1 20.40 -7.68 -49.42
N LEU A 2 21.02 -8.84 -49.27
CA LEU A 2 20.94 -9.70 -48.06
C LEU A 2 21.65 -9.13 -46.83
N LEU A 3 22.69 -8.32 -46.98
CA LEU A 3 23.45 -7.72 -45.88
C LEU A 3 22.74 -6.52 -45.20
N VAL A 4 21.86 -5.82 -45.93
CA VAL A 4 21.07 -4.71 -45.38
C VAL A 4 19.90 -5.22 -44.58
N ALA A 5 19.27 -6.32 -44.99
CA ALA A 5 18.14 -6.93 -44.30
C ALA A 5 18.53 -7.46 -42.91
N ASN A 6 19.75 -8.04 -42.75
CA ASN A 6 20.21 -8.53 -41.45
C ASN A 6 20.45 -7.41 -40.41
N ARG A 7 20.96 -6.25 -40.86
CA ARG A 7 21.19 -5.12 -39.91
C ARG A 7 19.90 -4.51 -39.36
N THR A 8 18.85 -4.49 -40.16
CA THR A 8 17.53 -3.97 -39.78
C THR A 8 16.83 -4.91 -38.78
N ILE A 9 17.00 -6.21 -38.94
CA ILE A 9 16.44 -7.22 -38.02
C ILE A 9 17.12 -7.15 -36.64
N TYR A 10 18.45 -7.01 -36.58
CA TYR A 10 19.16 -6.83 -35.26
C TYR A 10 18.81 -5.52 -34.59
N SER A 11 18.57 -4.44 -35.34
CA SER A 11 18.13 -3.18 -34.76
C SER A 11 16.70 -3.26 -34.18
N LEU A 12 15.83 -4.08 -34.77
CA LEU A 12 14.47 -4.31 -34.28
C LEU A 12 14.44 -5.15 -32.99
N TYR A 13 15.37 -6.13 -32.83
CA TYR A 13 15.48 -6.93 -31.61
C TYR A 13 16.05 -6.15 -30.42
N ILE A 14 16.88 -5.14 -30.63
CA ILE A 14 17.44 -4.30 -29.56
C ILE A 14 16.38 -3.35 -29.00
N VAL A 15 15.40 -2.92 -29.78
CA VAL A 15 14.32 -2.02 -29.32
C VAL A 15 13.28 -2.77 -28.47
N LEU A 16 13.18 -4.10 -28.57
CA LEU A 16 12.19 -4.92 -27.85
C LEU A 16 12.62 -5.33 -26.44
N PHE A 17 13.82 -4.99 -25.99
CA PHE A 17 14.36 -5.38 -24.67
C PHE A 17 14.46 -4.23 -23.66
N TYR A 18 13.84 -3.08 -23.93
CA TYR A 18 13.56 -2.12 -22.86
C TYR A 18 12.29 -2.55 -22.12
N THR A 19 12.38 -3.67 -21.40
CA THR A 19 11.49 -3.92 -20.27
C THR A 19 11.87 -2.90 -19.21
N SER A 20 11.07 -1.87 -19.04
CA SER A 20 11.13 -1.01 -17.89
C SER A 20 11.03 -1.92 -16.66
N ALA A 21 12.14 -2.14 -15.97
CA ALA A 21 12.12 -2.76 -14.66
C ALA A 21 11.30 -1.81 -13.77
N ILE A 22 10.06 -2.18 -13.48
CA ILE A 22 9.26 -1.49 -12.47
C ILE A 22 9.91 -1.85 -11.14
N PHE A 23 10.69 -0.94 -10.59
CA PHE A 23 11.26 -1.08 -9.25
C PHE A 23 10.16 -0.67 -8.26
N ALA A 24 9.54 -1.67 -7.65
CA ALA A 24 8.67 -1.41 -6.52
C ALA A 24 9.51 -1.09 -5.29
N GLN A 25 9.19 -0.01 -4.59
CA GLN A 25 9.90 0.40 -3.37
C GLN A 25 9.75 -0.61 -2.23
N PHE A 26 8.61 -1.29 -2.13
CA PHE A 26 8.43 -2.38 -1.16
C PHE A 26 9.00 -3.68 -1.71
N THR A 27 10.26 -3.96 -1.36
CA THR A 27 11.02 -5.10 -1.89
C THR A 27 10.81 -6.37 -1.07
N SER A 28 10.45 -6.24 0.21
CA SER A 28 10.15 -7.34 1.12
C SER A 28 8.85 -7.04 1.85
N VAL A 29 7.85 -7.88 1.67
CA VAL A 29 6.53 -7.71 2.30
C VAL A 29 6.15 -9.00 3.01
N ASP A 30 5.89 -8.91 4.31
CA ASP A 30 5.40 -10.00 5.15
C ASP A 30 4.00 -9.69 5.63
N VAL A 31 3.05 -10.59 5.34
CA VAL A 31 1.63 -10.40 5.65
C VAL A 31 1.14 -11.53 6.53
N THR A 32 0.68 -11.19 7.72
CA THR A 32 0.10 -12.12 8.69
C THR A 32 -1.39 -11.84 8.87
N LEU A 33 -2.20 -12.88 8.79
CA LEU A 33 -3.63 -12.81 9.04
C LEU A 33 -3.96 -13.54 10.35
N ASP A 34 -4.64 -12.88 11.27
CA ASP A 34 -5.24 -13.50 12.45
C ASP A 34 -6.74 -13.70 12.18
N ASP A 35 -7.09 -14.89 11.71
CA ASP A 35 -8.42 -15.29 11.29
C ASP A 35 -9.18 -16.13 12.34
N ARG A 36 -8.68 -16.20 13.57
CA ARG A 36 -9.23 -17.08 14.63
C ARG A 36 -10.69 -16.81 14.95
N LEU A 37 -11.17 -15.60 14.73
CA LEU A 37 -12.57 -15.22 14.96
C LEU A 37 -13.47 -15.42 13.74
N LEU A 38 -12.93 -15.85 12.60
CA LEU A 38 -13.72 -16.18 11.41
C LEU A 38 -14.23 -17.60 11.47
N ARG A 39 -15.42 -17.84 10.91
CA ARG A 39 -15.97 -19.18 10.67
C ARG A 39 -15.18 -19.88 9.56
N SER A 40 -15.31 -21.19 9.45
CA SER A 40 -14.54 -22.00 8.48
C SER A 40 -14.78 -21.56 7.02
N GLU A 41 -15.99 -21.19 6.66
CA GLU A 41 -16.35 -20.69 5.33
C GLU A 41 -15.69 -19.33 5.07
N GLU A 42 -15.79 -18.40 6.02
CA GLU A 42 -15.18 -17.06 5.94
C GLU A 42 -13.65 -17.11 5.82
N ARG A 43 -12.99 -18.09 6.49
CA ARG A 43 -11.54 -18.32 6.34
C ARG A 43 -11.16 -18.76 4.94
N GLN A 44 -12.02 -19.60 4.33
CA GLN A 44 -11.78 -20.06 2.96
C GLN A 44 -11.82 -18.92 1.97
N ASP A 45 -12.72 -17.95 2.19
CA ASP A 45 -12.84 -16.77 1.32
C ASP A 45 -11.61 -15.88 1.37
N VAL A 46 -10.92 -15.78 2.53
CA VAL A 46 -9.73 -14.94 2.71
C VAL A 46 -8.40 -15.67 2.56
N VAL A 47 -8.41 -16.94 2.12
CA VAL A 47 -7.21 -17.79 2.05
C VAL A 47 -6.09 -17.17 1.20
N ASN A 48 -6.43 -16.45 0.13
CA ASN A 48 -5.49 -15.80 -0.78
C ASN A 48 -5.15 -14.35 -0.38
N LEU A 49 -5.85 -13.77 0.59
CA LEU A 49 -5.72 -12.35 0.93
C LEU A 49 -4.28 -11.96 1.30
N SER A 50 -3.56 -12.82 2.03
CA SER A 50 -2.16 -12.56 2.40
C SER A 50 -1.25 -12.44 1.17
N SER A 51 -1.39 -13.34 0.20
CA SER A 51 -0.62 -13.31 -1.05
C SER A 51 -0.99 -12.13 -1.94
N ASP A 52 -2.28 -11.77 -1.97
CA ASP A 52 -2.78 -10.66 -2.78
C ASP A 52 -2.32 -9.31 -2.22
N ILE A 53 -2.34 -9.13 -0.89
CA ILE A 53 -1.78 -7.93 -0.23
C ILE A 53 -0.28 -7.83 -0.50
N LYS A 54 0.47 -8.93 -0.40
CA LYS A 54 1.88 -8.95 -0.72
C LYS A 54 2.14 -8.54 -2.17
N SER A 55 1.40 -9.12 -3.10
CA SER A 55 1.48 -8.81 -4.53
C SER A 55 1.11 -7.35 -4.82
N PHE A 56 0.11 -6.81 -4.13
CA PHE A 56 -0.29 -5.41 -4.22
C PHE A 56 0.88 -4.46 -3.93
N PHE A 57 1.58 -4.66 -2.80
CA PHE A 57 2.70 -3.79 -2.43
C PHE A 57 3.90 -3.93 -3.35
N ILE A 58 4.23 -5.16 -3.76
CA ILE A 58 5.40 -5.44 -4.61
C ILE A 58 5.18 -4.97 -6.06
N ASN A 59 3.95 -5.00 -6.57
CA ASN A 59 3.67 -4.68 -7.97
C ASN A 59 3.19 -3.23 -8.19
N THR A 60 2.96 -2.45 -7.13
CA THR A 60 2.58 -1.05 -7.23
C THR A 60 3.82 -0.17 -7.36
N SER A 61 3.86 0.72 -8.36
CA SER A 61 4.81 1.84 -8.39
C SER A 61 4.31 2.94 -7.47
N TRP A 62 5.09 3.28 -6.44
CA TRP A 62 4.67 4.20 -5.39
C TRP A 62 5.14 5.63 -5.63
N ASP A 63 6.44 5.82 -5.97
CA ASP A 63 7.01 7.10 -6.31
C ASP A 63 8.20 6.91 -7.25
N ASP A 64 8.08 7.43 -8.47
CA ASP A 64 9.10 7.24 -9.52
C ASP A 64 10.41 7.98 -9.21
N ASN A 65 10.37 9.04 -8.36
CA ASN A 65 11.56 9.78 -7.97
C ASN A 65 12.45 9.03 -6.97
N TYR A 66 11.90 8.03 -6.29
CA TYR A 66 12.57 7.23 -5.25
C TYR A 66 12.53 5.74 -5.59
N SER A 67 12.72 5.40 -6.86
CA SER A 67 12.65 4.03 -7.37
C SER A 67 13.75 3.11 -6.83
N ASP A 68 14.82 3.66 -6.27
CA ASP A 68 15.95 2.96 -5.66
C ASP A 68 15.75 2.61 -4.18
N LEU A 69 14.66 3.09 -3.56
CA LEU A 69 14.34 2.70 -2.19
C LEU A 69 14.03 1.22 -2.08
N SER A 70 14.52 0.62 -1.00
CA SER A 70 14.25 -0.79 -0.65
C SER A 70 13.64 -0.84 0.74
N ILE A 71 12.32 -0.97 0.79
CA ILE A 71 11.53 -0.92 2.02
C ILE A 71 11.06 -2.32 2.38
N THR A 72 11.29 -2.73 3.63
CA THR A 72 10.64 -3.90 4.22
C THR A 72 9.33 -3.47 4.85
N LEU A 73 8.26 -4.22 4.60
CA LEU A 73 6.93 -3.94 5.15
C LEU A 73 6.36 -5.18 5.85
N TYR A 74 5.96 -5.01 7.08
CA TYR A 74 5.18 -5.97 7.85
C TYR A 74 3.75 -5.50 7.96
N VAL A 75 2.82 -6.36 7.55
CA VAL A 75 1.37 -6.11 7.64
C VAL A 75 0.74 -7.20 8.49
N GLN A 76 0.00 -6.82 9.50
CA GLN A 76 -0.83 -7.75 10.26
C GLN A 76 -2.29 -7.30 10.17
N ILE A 77 -3.15 -8.20 9.73
CA ILE A 77 -4.61 -7.99 9.74
C ILE A 77 -5.21 -8.92 10.79
N ILE A 78 -5.99 -8.36 11.69
CA ILE A 78 -6.68 -9.09 12.76
C ILE A 78 -8.17 -8.98 12.49
N PHE A 79 -8.81 -10.09 12.13
CA PHE A 79 -10.25 -10.13 11.89
C PHE A 79 -11.01 -10.10 13.22
N GLU A 80 -12.01 -9.22 13.31
CA GLU A 80 -12.91 -9.11 14.47
C GLU A 80 -14.27 -9.79 14.19
N GLY A 81 -14.62 -9.96 12.91
CA GLY A 81 -15.84 -10.62 12.47
C GLY A 81 -16.29 -10.15 11.10
N VAL A 82 -17.40 -10.69 10.65
CA VAL A 82 -18.00 -10.42 9.34
C VAL A 82 -19.41 -9.86 9.53
N THR A 83 -19.80 -8.92 8.70
CA THR A 83 -21.15 -8.37 8.61
C THR A 83 -21.65 -8.56 7.19
N GLU A 84 -22.80 -9.19 7.03
CA GLU A 84 -23.40 -9.37 5.72
C GLU A 84 -24.13 -8.09 5.28
N LYS A 85 -23.89 -7.66 4.05
CA LYS A 85 -24.55 -6.54 3.41
C LYS A 85 -25.05 -6.96 2.02
N GLY A 86 -26.30 -7.38 1.93
CA GLY A 86 -26.81 -8.01 0.71
C GLY A 86 -26.11 -9.35 0.45
N ASN A 87 -25.40 -9.44 -0.67
CA ASN A 87 -24.64 -10.64 -1.05
C ASN A 87 -23.13 -10.47 -0.78
N GLU A 88 -22.72 -9.42 -0.10
CA GLU A 88 -21.31 -9.12 0.18
C GLU A 88 -20.99 -9.35 1.66
N SER A 89 -19.88 -10.04 1.90
CA SER A 89 -19.31 -10.21 3.24
C SER A 89 -18.36 -9.03 3.53
N ILE A 90 -18.70 -8.23 4.52
CA ILE A 90 -17.89 -7.08 4.96
C ILE A 90 -17.07 -7.50 6.19
N TYR A 91 -15.78 -7.59 6.00
CA TYR A 91 -14.83 -7.91 7.07
C TYR A 91 -14.58 -6.69 7.95
N ASN A 92 -14.68 -6.89 9.27
CA ASN A 92 -14.30 -5.92 10.27
C ASN A 92 -12.94 -6.33 10.84
N CYS A 93 -11.95 -5.44 10.77
CA CYS A 93 -10.58 -5.78 11.14
C CYS A 93 -9.90 -4.65 11.91
N GLN A 94 -8.85 -5.04 12.63
CA GLN A 94 -7.76 -4.15 13.03
C GLN A 94 -6.55 -4.45 12.14
N ALA A 95 -5.60 -3.51 12.06
CA ALA A 95 -4.38 -3.74 11.31
C ALA A 95 -3.17 -3.06 11.95
N LEU A 96 -2.00 -3.64 11.69
CA LEU A 96 -0.71 -3.07 12.04
C LEU A 96 0.18 -3.04 10.81
N PHE A 97 0.77 -1.88 10.54
CA PHE A 97 1.78 -1.69 9.49
C PHE A 97 3.09 -1.25 10.13
N SER A 98 4.21 -1.84 9.71
CA SER A 98 5.53 -1.51 10.24
C SER A 98 6.61 -1.69 9.18
N ASN A 99 7.64 -0.81 9.20
CA ASN A 99 8.87 -1.00 8.43
C ASN A 99 9.89 -1.94 9.12
N GLY A 100 9.52 -2.55 10.24
CA GLY A 100 10.42 -3.34 11.09
C GLY A 100 11.33 -2.51 12.01
N GLY A 101 11.39 -1.21 11.81
CA GLY A 101 12.15 -0.25 12.60
C GLY A 101 11.27 0.61 13.49
N ASP A 102 11.34 1.91 13.26
CA ASP A 102 10.71 2.96 14.06
C ASP A 102 9.28 3.33 13.61
N LEU A 103 8.90 3.00 12.37
CA LEU A 103 7.55 3.28 11.87
C LEU A 103 6.60 2.14 12.22
N ARG A 104 5.58 2.47 13.01
CA ARG A 104 4.50 1.55 13.37
C ARG A 104 3.18 2.29 13.42
N TYR A 105 2.22 1.84 12.61
CA TYR A 105 0.87 2.37 12.54
C TYR A 105 -0.13 1.30 12.91
N PHE A 106 -0.78 1.46 14.04
CA PHE A 106 -1.87 0.59 14.47
C PHE A 106 -3.22 1.23 14.14
N ASP A 107 -4.02 0.54 13.36
CA ASP A 107 -5.39 0.92 13.02
C ASP A 107 -6.38 0.03 13.77
N LYS A 108 -7.26 0.68 14.52
CA LYS A 108 -8.25 -0.01 15.38
C LYS A 108 -9.49 -0.48 14.64
N SER A 109 -9.71 -0.03 13.40
CA SER A 109 -10.97 -0.29 12.74
C SER A 109 -10.93 -0.02 11.24
N VAL A 110 -10.95 -1.08 10.48
CA VAL A 110 -11.15 -1.04 9.04
C VAL A 110 -12.31 -1.96 8.64
N GLN A 111 -13.05 -1.56 7.61
CA GLN A 111 -14.08 -2.36 6.97
C GLN A 111 -13.80 -2.46 5.49
N PHE A 112 -13.82 -3.67 4.97
CA PHE A 112 -13.66 -3.92 3.54
C PHE A 112 -14.38 -5.21 3.14
N TYR A 113 -14.70 -5.33 1.87
CA TYR A 113 -15.04 -6.58 1.23
C TYR A 113 -13.81 -7.14 0.50
N TYR A 114 -13.78 -8.45 0.32
CA TYR A 114 -12.74 -9.11 -0.44
C TYR A 114 -13.33 -10.28 -1.22
N ASN A 115 -12.98 -10.34 -2.50
CA ASN A 115 -13.36 -11.45 -3.39
C ASN A 115 -12.09 -12.21 -3.77
N SER A 116 -11.98 -13.45 -3.35
CA SER A 116 -10.85 -14.31 -3.68
C SER A 116 -10.70 -14.45 -5.20
N GLY A 117 -9.47 -14.27 -5.69
CA GLY A 117 -9.14 -14.31 -7.13
C GLY A 117 -9.24 -12.98 -7.86
N SER A 118 -9.63 -11.89 -7.18
CA SER A 118 -9.53 -10.54 -7.74
C SER A 118 -8.12 -9.99 -7.50
N SER A 119 -7.47 -9.47 -8.56
CA SER A 119 -6.22 -8.72 -8.36
C SER A 119 -6.48 -7.42 -7.62
N LEU A 120 -5.73 -7.19 -6.54
CA LEU A 120 -5.76 -5.90 -5.85
C LEU A 120 -4.98 -4.88 -6.68
N TYR A 121 -5.64 -3.79 -7.01
CA TYR A 121 -5.07 -2.68 -7.77
C TYR A 121 -5.49 -1.35 -7.15
N TYR A 122 -4.54 -0.44 -6.96
CA TYR A 122 -4.85 0.91 -6.50
C TYR A 122 -5.24 1.80 -7.69
N ASP A 123 -6.47 2.30 -7.66
CA ASP A 123 -6.95 3.31 -8.61
C ASP A 123 -6.94 4.69 -7.93
N PRO A 124 -6.20 5.67 -8.47
CA PRO A 124 -6.15 7.01 -7.87
C PRO A 124 -7.47 7.79 -8.00
N VAL A 125 -8.41 7.32 -8.82
CA VAL A 125 -9.71 7.98 -9.06
C VAL A 125 -10.84 7.27 -8.31
N LEU A 126 -10.91 5.95 -8.41
CA LEU A 126 -11.95 5.14 -7.77
C LEU A 126 -11.50 4.69 -6.38
N PHE A 127 -12.31 4.99 -5.39
CA PHE A 127 -12.03 4.53 -4.04
C PHE A 127 -12.56 3.11 -3.84
N GLU A 128 -11.66 2.20 -3.56
CA GLU A 128 -11.92 0.83 -3.12
C GLU A 128 -11.52 0.68 -1.65
N PRO A 129 -12.36 0.07 -0.78
CA PRO A 129 -12.09 0.08 0.67
C PRO A 129 -10.80 -0.63 1.06
N LEU A 130 -10.48 -1.79 0.48
CA LEU A 130 -9.28 -2.55 0.82
C LEU A 130 -8.04 -1.91 0.19
N THR A 131 -8.02 -1.68 -1.13
CA THR A 131 -6.85 -1.13 -1.83
C THR A 131 -6.57 0.30 -1.41
N GLY A 132 -7.60 1.10 -1.15
CA GLY A 132 -7.46 2.44 -0.57
C GLY A 132 -6.84 2.39 0.84
N PHE A 133 -7.25 1.42 1.66
CA PHE A 133 -6.68 1.21 2.99
C PHE A 133 -5.20 0.82 2.94
N LEU A 134 -4.85 -0.13 2.09
CA LEU A 134 -3.46 -0.55 1.89
C LEU A 134 -2.61 0.59 1.33
N ALA A 135 -3.11 1.30 0.31
CA ALA A 135 -2.42 2.44 -0.29
C ALA A 135 -2.21 3.59 0.70
N TYR A 136 -3.17 3.85 1.58
CA TYR A 136 -3.03 4.86 2.63
C TYR A 136 -1.81 4.56 3.52
N TYR A 137 -1.71 3.35 4.07
CA TYR A 137 -0.60 2.99 4.95
C TYR A 137 0.71 2.80 4.20
N GLY A 138 0.68 2.31 2.96
CA GLY A 138 1.83 2.27 2.07
C GLY A 138 2.46 3.65 1.91
N ASN A 139 1.64 4.66 1.61
CA ASN A 139 2.10 6.04 1.49
C ASN A 139 2.61 6.64 2.81
N LEU A 140 2.03 6.28 3.97
CA LEU A 140 2.57 6.74 5.27
C LEU A 140 3.96 6.14 5.56
N ILE A 141 4.17 4.85 5.29
CA ILE A 141 5.47 4.21 5.46
C ILE A 141 6.48 4.81 4.46
N LEU A 142 6.11 4.92 3.18
CA LEU A 142 6.95 5.51 2.15
C LEU A 142 7.38 6.94 2.49
N ALA A 143 6.42 7.79 2.89
CA ALA A 143 6.71 9.15 3.31
C ALA A 143 7.73 9.21 4.46
N GLY A 144 7.55 8.34 5.45
CA GLY A 144 8.47 8.25 6.56
C GLY A 144 9.86 7.75 6.14
N GLU A 145 9.97 6.83 5.20
CA GLU A 145 11.27 6.38 4.68
C GLU A 145 11.96 7.49 3.87
N ILE A 146 11.25 8.17 2.97
CA ILE A 146 11.80 9.30 2.20
C ILE A 146 12.30 10.43 3.12
N ASP A 147 11.59 10.68 4.22
CA ASP A 147 11.98 11.70 5.22
C ASP A 147 13.32 11.41 5.93
N THR A 148 13.87 10.19 5.80
CA THR A 148 15.22 9.88 6.31
C THR A 148 16.35 10.33 5.37
N TYR A 149 16.04 10.61 4.11
CA TYR A 149 16.97 11.03 3.10
C TYR A 149 16.88 12.53 2.82
N GLU A 150 15.67 13.07 2.84
CA GLU A 150 15.40 14.46 2.50
C GLU A 150 14.38 15.09 3.45
N PHE A 151 14.66 16.30 3.92
CA PHE A 151 13.74 17.04 4.79
C PHE A 151 12.42 17.34 4.09
N ASN A 152 11.32 16.79 4.63
CA ASN A 152 9.99 16.87 4.05
C ASN A 152 9.87 16.18 2.65
N GLY A 153 10.80 15.32 2.29
CA GLY A 153 10.75 14.56 1.03
C GLY A 153 9.48 13.75 0.85
N GLY A 154 8.93 13.22 1.96
CA GLY A 154 7.68 12.45 1.98
C GLY A 154 6.38 13.26 1.81
N ASN A 155 6.42 14.57 1.51
CA ASN A 155 5.23 15.40 1.38
C ASN A 155 4.25 14.88 0.32
N SER A 156 4.74 14.49 -0.86
CA SER A 156 3.91 13.96 -1.94
C SER A 156 3.11 12.74 -1.50
N SER A 157 3.78 11.78 -0.84
CA SER A 157 3.13 10.57 -0.33
C SER A 157 2.12 10.88 0.78
N LEU A 158 2.40 11.87 1.65
CA LEU A 158 1.42 12.32 2.66
C LEU A 158 0.20 12.99 2.03
N GLU A 159 0.35 13.75 0.95
CA GLU A 159 -0.77 14.33 0.21
C GLU A 159 -1.64 13.23 -0.42
N ILE A 160 -1.03 12.23 -1.05
CA ILE A 160 -1.75 11.06 -1.59
C ILE A 160 -2.53 10.35 -0.46
N ALA A 161 -1.88 10.08 0.67
CA ALA A 161 -2.53 9.45 1.81
C ALA A 161 -3.71 10.30 2.34
N ARG A 162 -3.57 11.62 2.37
CA ARG A 162 -4.63 12.55 2.77
C ARG A 162 -5.83 12.50 1.83
N ASP A 163 -5.59 12.47 0.53
CA ASP A 163 -6.65 12.37 -0.47
C ASP A 163 -7.41 11.03 -0.36
N ILE A 164 -6.70 9.94 -0.16
CA ILE A 164 -7.31 8.64 0.11
C ILE A 164 -8.18 8.70 1.37
N ALA A 165 -7.68 9.31 2.45
CA ALA A 165 -8.43 9.41 3.70
C ALA A 165 -9.71 10.25 3.57
N LEU A 166 -9.70 11.32 2.79
CA LEU A 166 -10.88 12.13 2.49
C LEU A 166 -11.93 11.36 1.69
N ARG A 167 -11.50 10.60 0.66
CA ARG A 167 -12.40 9.73 -0.12
C ARG A 167 -12.99 8.62 0.75
N GLY A 168 -12.16 7.96 1.56
CA GLY A 168 -12.61 6.94 2.50
C GLY A 168 -13.64 7.47 3.50
N SER A 169 -13.43 8.69 4.01
CA SER A 169 -14.38 9.35 4.92
C SER A 169 -15.74 9.66 4.26
N SER A 170 -15.76 9.81 2.95
CA SER A 170 -16.97 10.09 2.16
C SER A 170 -17.64 8.83 1.61
N SER A 171 -17.00 7.65 1.77
CA SER A 171 -17.49 6.37 1.27
C SER A 171 -18.50 5.72 2.21
N GLU A 172 -19.13 4.65 1.75
CA GLU A 172 -19.98 3.79 2.59
C GLU A 172 -19.14 3.04 3.67
N TYR A 173 -17.85 2.87 3.44
CA TYR A 173 -16.88 2.21 4.33
C TYR A 173 -16.13 3.22 5.21
N LYS A 174 -16.81 4.26 5.67
CA LYS A 174 -16.22 5.40 6.38
C LYS A 174 -15.67 5.10 7.78
N LYS A 175 -15.89 3.89 8.31
CA LYS A 175 -15.41 3.51 9.64
C LYS A 175 -13.88 3.59 9.73
N GLY A 176 -13.38 4.32 10.74
CA GLY A 176 -11.93 4.53 10.96
C GLY A 176 -11.30 5.67 10.14
N TRP A 177 -11.91 6.14 9.04
CA TRP A 177 -11.29 7.13 8.16
C TRP A 177 -11.12 8.51 8.78
N GLY A 178 -12.00 8.91 9.71
CA GLY A 178 -11.82 10.15 10.47
C GLY A 178 -10.52 10.15 11.30
N PHE A 179 -10.17 9.01 11.89
CA PHE A 179 -8.88 8.85 12.58
C PHE A 179 -7.70 8.96 11.60
N ARG A 180 -7.78 8.32 10.44
CA ARG A 180 -6.74 8.35 9.40
C ARG A 180 -6.53 9.75 8.85
N THR A 181 -7.60 10.52 8.63
CA THR A 181 -7.50 11.93 8.22
C THR A 181 -6.76 12.76 9.29
N THR A 182 -7.11 12.58 10.56
CA THR A 182 -6.43 13.27 11.66
C THR A 182 -4.95 12.87 11.75
N LEU A 183 -4.63 11.60 11.56
CA LEU A 183 -3.27 11.09 11.61
C LEU A 183 -2.39 11.72 10.53
N VAL A 184 -2.83 11.69 9.27
CA VAL A 184 -2.04 12.27 8.16
C VAL A 184 -1.92 13.79 8.27
N ASP A 185 -2.97 14.50 8.71
CA ASP A 185 -2.91 15.94 8.96
C ASP A 185 -1.91 16.28 10.08
N ASN A 186 -1.83 15.45 11.12
CA ASN A 186 -0.85 15.64 12.20
C ASN A 186 0.58 15.39 11.72
N LEU A 187 0.81 14.38 10.89
CA LEU A 187 2.12 14.11 10.29
C LEU A 187 2.55 15.29 9.40
N ASN A 188 1.67 15.80 8.56
CA ASN A 188 1.94 16.96 7.71
C ASN A 188 2.31 18.23 8.52
N ARG A 189 1.64 18.47 9.65
CA ARG A 189 1.90 19.65 10.51
C ARG A 189 3.15 19.50 11.37
N ASN A 190 3.54 18.27 11.68
CA ASN A 190 4.63 18.00 12.63
C ASN A 190 6.01 17.93 11.94
N SER A 191 6.40 19.03 11.30
CA SER A 191 7.72 19.14 10.67
C SER A 191 8.87 18.95 11.66
N GLY A 192 8.67 19.23 12.93
CA GLY A 192 9.66 19.00 14.00
C GLY A 192 10.00 17.53 14.19
N LEU A 193 8.99 16.64 14.26
CA LEU A 193 9.21 15.20 14.38
C LEU A 193 9.93 14.64 13.15
N ARG A 194 9.50 15.04 11.96
CA ARG A 194 10.09 14.64 10.69
C ARG A 194 11.57 15.07 10.59
N LYS A 195 11.87 16.32 11.00
CA LYS A 195 13.25 16.83 11.08
C LYS A 195 14.09 16.06 12.10
N THR A 196 13.54 15.69 13.25
CA THR A 196 14.24 14.90 14.26
C THR A 196 14.56 13.50 13.74
N ARG A 197 13.63 12.90 12.99
CA ARG A 197 13.84 11.60 12.36
C ARG A 197 14.96 11.66 11.32
N LEU A 198 14.96 12.66 10.45
CA LEU A 198 16.05 12.88 9.50
C LEU A 198 17.40 13.01 10.21
N ALA A 199 17.48 13.82 11.27
CA ALA A 199 18.72 14.03 12.04
C ALA A 199 19.20 12.77 12.76
N TRP A 200 18.33 11.78 12.98
CA TRP A 200 18.71 10.50 13.58
C TRP A 200 19.39 9.57 12.58
N TYR A 201 19.06 9.68 11.29
CA TYR A 201 19.57 8.81 10.23
C TYR A 201 20.79 9.39 9.48
N ILE A 202 21.15 10.67 9.71
CA ILE A 202 22.37 11.32 9.18
C ILE A 202 23.51 11.21 10.19
#